data_e1ab265f9b8ab5a739518c2479b233a1
#
_entry.id   e1ab265f9b8ab5a739518c2479b233a1
#
_cell.length_a   1.000
_cell.length_b   1.000
_cell.length_c   1.000
_cell.angle_alpha   90.00
_cell.angle_beta   90.00
_cell.angle_gamma   90.00
#
_symmetry.space_group_name_H-M   'P 1'
#
loop_
_entity.id
_entity.type
_entity.pdbx_description
1 polymer ?
#
loop_
_entity_poly.entity_id
_entity_poly.type
_entity_poly.pdbx_seq_one_letter_code
_entity_poly.pdbx_strand_id
1 'polypeptide(L)'
;MGETKGQSRQGRGGNILLILALILMLAVVGSALFILTHVGKTVKEYKKQSAALDKVRAELEAEQELRDKHIEEKAQMEFDDDAIAETRKEVFASAAQLEKDIKAGRNKAKICYLTFDDGPYYRGNTILKILNKYDVKATFFLTTANGDRLPDKAELSAASMYPEYLRYGHTIGNHTYSHDYDKGGIYKNANAFMKDMKKQEDFTVKASDGYDPKIVRFPGGRATAGKSLGDIETALRKGGYGWADWTVDSGDSWGKGNTSPKIIMKQIKEAAKDQDVMVILCHEWSKDTQKALPEMIEYLQGEGYIFLPMFYESSTVLK
;
A
#
# COMPACT_ATOMS: atom_id res chain seq x y z
N MET A 1 -0.13 -110.54 24.42
CA MET A 1 -0.79 -109.75 25.46
C MET A 1 0.19 -108.72 25.93
N GLY A 2 -0.07 -107.44 25.70
CA GLY A 2 0.78 -106.34 26.14
C GLY A 2 0.27 -105.05 25.56
N GLU A 3 -0.67 -104.43 26.24
CA GLU A 3 -1.19 -103.11 25.90
C GLU A 3 -0.14 -101.99 26.13
N THR A 4 0.17 -101.24 25.15
CA THR A 4 0.94 -100.00 25.30
C THR A 4 -0.01 -98.80 25.35
N LYS A 5 -0.06 -98.13 26.52
CA LYS A 5 -0.75 -96.90 26.74
C LYS A 5 -0.04 -95.77 26.02
N GLY A 6 -0.70 -95.20 25.03
CA GLY A 6 -0.27 -93.92 24.42
C GLY A 6 -0.65 -92.77 25.37
N GLN A 7 0.31 -92.07 25.93
CA GLN A 7 0.11 -90.82 26.64
C GLN A 7 0.07 -89.64 25.63
N SER A 8 -1.09 -88.97 25.56
CA SER A 8 -1.29 -87.77 24.75
C SER A 8 -0.46 -86.59 25.27
N ARG A 9 0.48 -86.13 24.45
CA ARG A 9 1.14 -84.83 24.62
C ARG A 9 0.26 -83.71 24.00
N GLN A 10 -0.91 -83.48 24.58
CA GLN A 10 -1.75 -82.36 24.20
C GLN A 10 -2.00 -81.45 25.43
N GLY A 11 -1.20 -80.44 25.62
CA GLY A 11 -1.48 -79.53 26.72
C GLY A 11 -0.55 -78.29 26.84
N ARG A 12 0.67 -78.34 26.32
CA ARG A 12 1.62 -77.25 26.54
C ARG A 12 1.65 -76.17 25.39
N GLY A 13 1.37 -76.56 24.15
CA GLY A 13 1.40 -75.63 23.00
C GLY A 13 0.20 -74.67 22.96
N GLY A 14 -0.97 -75.12 23.38
CA GLY A 14 -2.21 -74.34 23.40
C GLY A 14 -2.13 -73.13 24.36
N ASN A 15 -1.57 -73.37 25.55
CA ASN A 15 -1.44 -72.32 26.55
C ASN A 15 -0.43 -71.23 26.14
N ILE A 16 0.65 -71.57 25.44
CA ILE A 16 1.63 -70.61 24.96
C ILE A 16 1.05 -69.73 23.85
N LEU A 17 0.28 -70.29 22.90
CA LEU A 17 -0.42 -69.57 21.87
C LEU A 17 -1.44 -68.57 22.44
N LEU A 18 -2.20 -69.03 23.47
CA LEU A 18 -3.19 -68.18 24.15
C LEU A 18 -2.55 -67.04 24.91
N ILE A 19 -1.41 -67.27 25.56
CA ILE A 19 -0.63 -66.19 26.25
C ILE A 19 -0.07 -65.18 25.24
N LEU A 20 0.49 -65.67 24.12
CA LEU A 20 1.01 -64.78 23.05
C LEU A 20 -0.12 -63.96 22.42
N ALA A 21 -1.30 -64.55 22.18
CA ALA A 21 -2.47 -63.84 21.67
C ALA A 21 -2.97 -62.78 22.66
N LEU A 22 -2.95 -63.09 23.98
CA LEU A 22 -3.34 -62.15 25.03
C LEU A 22 -2.36 -60.97 25.12
N ILE A 23 -1.05 -61.24 25.04
CA ILE A 23 -0.01 -60.20 25.01
C ILE A 23 -0.15 -59.30 23.78
N LEU A 24 -0.41 -59.86 22.62
CA LEU A 24 -0.60 -59.10 21.38
C LEU A 24 -1.88 -58.23 21.47
N MET A 25 -2.95 -58.80 22.01
CA MET A 25 -4.19 -58.03 22.24
C MET A 25 -4.02 -56.90 23.22
N LEU A 26 -3.28 -57.09 24.32
CA LEU A 26 -2.96 -56.02 25.28
C LEU A 26 -2.05 -54.93 24.66
N ALA A 27 -1.11 -55.33 23.83
CA ALA A 27 -0.26 -54.37 23.09
C ALA A 27 -1.07 -53.52 22.10
N VAL A 28 -1.99 -54.11 21.36
CA VAL A 28 -2.90 -53.42 20.45
C VAL A 28 -3.84 -52.48 21.19
N VAL A 29 -4.44 -52.91 22.28
CA VAL A 29 -5.31 -52.11 23.12
C VAL A 29 -4.52 -50.94 23.77
N GLY A 30 -3.31 -51.21 24.27
CA GLY A 30 -2.43 -50.20 24.82
C GLY A 30 -2.03 -49.12 23.80
N SER A 31 -1.69 -49.58 22.59
CA SER A 31 -1.37 -48.67 21.48
C SER A 31 -2.58 -47.80 21.05
N ALA A 32 -3.75 -48.43 20.98
CA ALA A 32 -5.01 -47.71 20.65
C ALA A 32 -5.37 -46.67 21.71
N LEU A 33 -5.22 -47.01 23.00
CA LEU A 33 -5.44 -46.07 24.12
C LEU A 33 -4.42 -44.89 24.08
N PHE A 34 -3.14 -45.18 23.79
CA PHE A 34 -2.09 -44.16 23.66
C PHE A 34 -2.42 -43.21 22.49
N ILE A 35 -2.79 -43.75 21.33
CA ILE A 35 -3.18 -42.93 20.18
C ILE A 35 -4.40 -42.07 20.51
N LEU A 36 -5.45 -42.64 21.11
CA LEU A 36 -6.66 -41.92 21.49
C LEU A 36 -6.37 -40.77 22.48
N THR A 37 -5.50 -41.02 23.47
CA THR A 37 -5.13 -39.98 24.45
C THR A 37 -4.28 -38.91 23.81
N HIS A 38 -3.38 -39.25 22.89
CA HIS A 38 -2.53 -38.28 22.18
C HIS A 38 -3.37 -37.42 21.21
N VAL A 39 -4.23 -38.06 20.42
CA VAL A 39 -5.18 -37.36 19.55
C VAL A 39 -6.11 -36.47 20.35
N GLY A 40 -6.63 -36.93 21.48
CA GLY A 40 -7.47 -36.13 22.37
C GLY A 40 -6.79 -34.88 22.91
N LYS A 41 -5.50 -34.97 23.28
CA LYS A 41 -4.70 -33.82 23.69
C LYS A 41 -4.49 -32.84 22.54
N THR A 42 -4.12 -33.33 21.36
CA THR A 42 -3.89 -32.50 20.16
C THR A 42 -5.17 -31.81 19.72
N VAL A 43 -6.31 -32.49 19.73
CA VAL A 43 -7.61 -31.88 19.41
C VAL A 43 -8.00 -30.80 20.43
N LYS A 44 -7.72 -31.03 21.72
CA LYS A 44 -7.99 -30.03 22.77
C LYS A 44 -7.12 -28.77 22.60
N GLU A 45 -5.85 -28.96 22.26
CA GLU A 45 -4.93 -27.83 22.01
C GLU A 45 -5.33 -27.07 20.72
N TYR A 46 -5.67 -27.77 19.66
CA TYR A 46 -6.19 -27.18 18.44
C TYR A 46 -7.46 -26.35 18.68
N LYS A 47 -8.42 -26.87 19.44
CA LYS A 47 -9.63 -26.12 19.81
C LYS A 47 -9.31 -24.86 20.61
N LYS A 48 -8.33 -24.94 21.53
CA LYS A 48 -7.88 -23.79 22.31
C LYS A 48 -7.24 -22.71 21.43
N GLN A 49 -6.39 -23.12 20.48
CA GLN A 49 -5.75 -22.20 19.53
C GLN A 49 -6.77 -21.59 18.56
N SER A 50 -7.72 -22.39 18.07
CA SER A 50 -8.81 -21.91 17.23
C SER A 50 -9.66 -20.88 17.93
N ALA A 51 -10.06 -21.13 19.19
CA ALA A 51 -10.83 -20.16 19.96
C ALA A 51 -10.06 -18.87 20.27
N ALA A 52 -8.74 -18.96 20.49
CA ALA A 52 -7.89 -17.79 20.66
C ALA A 52 -7.79 -16.98 19.35
N LEU A 53 -7.67 -17.65 18.20
CA LEU A 53 -7.64 -17.03 16.88
C LEU A 53 -8.98 -16.35 16.56
N ASP A 54 -10.11 -17.02 16.86
CA ASP A 54 -11.44 -16.45 16.66
C ASP A 54 -11.66 -15.18 17.51
N LYS A 55 -11.12 -15.18 18.75
CA LYS A 55 -11.15 -14.00 19.60
C LYS A 55 -10.34 -12.83 19.02
N VAL A 56 -9.12 -13.08 18.57
CA VAL A 56 -8.27 -12.06 17.93
C VAL A 56 -8.91 -11.53 16.65
N ARG A 57 -9.55 -12.41 15.88
CA ARG A 57 -10.29 -12.01 14.67
C ARG A 57 -11.46 -11.09 15.02
N ALA A 58 -12.25 -11.43 16.04
CA ALA A 58 -13.38 -10.61 16.48
C ALA A 58 -12.92 -9.24 17.03
N GLU A 59 -11.80 -9.19 17.75
CA GLU A 59 -11.20 -7.93 18.22
C GLU A 59 -10.71 -7.07 17.04
N LEU A 60 -10.10 -7.68 16.02
CA LEU A 60 -9.65 -6.99 14.82
C LEU A 60 -10.82 -6.45 13.98
N GLU A 61 -11.90 -7.24 13.83
CA GLU A 61 -13.12 -6.82 13.14
C GLU A 61 -13.80 -5.66 13.86
N ALA A 62 -13.91 -5.70 15.18
CA ALA A 62 -14.47 -4.62 15.99
C ALA A 62 -13.63 -3.33 15.91
N GLU A 63 -12.30 -3.46 15.92
CA GLU A 63 -11.40 -2.31 15.75
C GLU A 63 -11.52 -1.73 14.33
N GLN A 64 -11.71 -2.57 13.33
CA GLN A 64 -11.90 -2.16 11.95
C GLN A 64 -13.25 -1.44 11.75
N GLU A 65 -14.32 -1.94 12.36
CA GLU A 65 -15.65 -1.30 12.35
C GLU A 65 -15.64 0.07 13.04
N LEU A 66 -14.94 0.18 14.19
CA LEU A 66 -14.74 1.47 14.88
C LEU A 66 -13.97 2.48 14.02
N ARG A 67 -12.95 2.03 13.30
CA ARG A 67 -12.19 2.89 12.38
C ARG A 67 -13.01 3.31 11.18
N ASP A 68 -13.75 2.37 10.58
CA ASP A 68 -14.62 2.66 9.43
C ASP A 68 -15.71 3.67 9.83
N LYS A 69 -16.30 3.51 11.01
CA LYS A 69 -17.25 4.47 11.57
C LYS A 69 -16.63 5.86 11.79
N HIS A 70 -15.43 5.92 12.32
CA HIS A 70 -14.70 7.19 12.50
C HIS A 70 -14.35 7.85 11.16
N ILE A 71 -14.03 7.06 10.14
CA ILE A 71 -13.81 7.54 8.76
C ILE A 71 -15.11 8.07 8.16
N GLU A 72 -16.25 7.37 8.37
CA GLU A 72 -17.55 7.83 7.92
C GLU A 72 -18.01 9.10 8.66
N GLU A 73 -17.79 9.19 9.97
CA GLU A 73 -18.09 10.39 10.74
C GLU A 73 -17.26 11.60 10.28
N LYS A 74 -15.97 11.41 9.98
CA LYS A 74 -15.13 12.44 9.37
C LYS A 74 -15.57 12.80 7.94
N ALA A 75 -16.05 11.83 7.16
CA ALA A 75 -16.52 12.06 5.80
C ALA A 75 -17.90 12.75 5.75
N GLN A 76 -18.71 12.62 6.81
CA GLN A 76 -20.01 13.29 6.97
C GLN A 76 -19.92 14.68 7.60
N MET A 77 -18.76 15.07 8.13
CA MET A 77 -18.55 16.47 8.47
C MET A 77 -18.64 17.26 7.17
N GLU A 78 -19.68 18.09 7.01
CA GLU A 78 -19.75 19.09 5.96
C GLU A 78 -18.50 19.96 6.12
N PHE A 79 -17.51 19.70 5.24
CA PHE A 79 -16.36 20.55 5.15
C PHE A 79 -16.80 21.79 4.38
N ASP A 80 -16.89 22.87 5.07
CA ASP A 80 -16.86 24.21 4.50
C ASP A 80 -15.56 24.31 3.67
N ASP A 81 -15.66 24.72 2.41
CA ASP A 81 -14.52 24.84 1.49
C ASP A 81 -13.44 25.77 2.06
N ASP A 82 -13.83 26.78 2.84
CA ASP A 82 -12.94 27.65 3.57
C ASP A 82 -12.17 26.90 4.67
N ALA A 83 -12.82 25.98 5.37
CA ALA A 83 -12.19 25.15 6.39
C ALA A 83 -11.19 24.16 5.78
N ILE A 84 -11.47 23.59 4.60
CA ILE A 84 -10.52 22.73 3.87
C ILE A 84 -9.30 23.51 3.44
N ALA A 85 -9.49 24.74 2.93
CA ALA A 85 -8.40 25.60 2.50
C ALA A 85 -7.51 26.02 3.66
N GLU A 86 -8.08 26.37 4.82
CA GLU A 86 -7.34 26.73 6.02
C GLU A 86 -6.60 25.52 6.62
N THR A 87 -7.23 24.36 6.71
CA THR A 87 -6.59 23.11 7.16
C THR A 87 -5.39 22.75 6.28
N ARG A 88 -5.51 22.89 4.95
CA ARG A 88 -4.38 22.67 4.03
C ARG A 88 -3.24 23.63 4.30
N LYS A 89 -3.55 24.90 4.50
CA LYS A 89 -2.55 25.93 4.79
C LYS A 89 -1.79 25.65 6.09
N GLU A 90 -2.49 25.20 7.12
CA GLU A 90 -1.87 24.78 8.38
C GLU A 90 -1.00 23.52 8.21
N VAL A 91 -1.47 22.52 7.49
CA VAL A 91 -0.71 21.30 7.18
C VAL A 91 0.55 21.65 6.41
N PHE A 92 0.48 22.53 5.40
CA PHE A 92 1.63 22.95 4.61
C PHE A 92 2.63 23.75 5.45
N ALA A 93 2.17 24.67 6.28
CA ALA A 93 3.03 25.44 7.17
C ALA A 93 3.77 24.54 8.16
N SER A 94 3.05 23.59 8.77
CA SER A 94 3.60 22.61 9.70
C SER A 94 4.62 21.69 9.02
N ALA A 95 4.33 21.18 7.82
CA ALA A 95 5.23 20.34 7.05
C ALA A 95 6.49 21.11 6.62
N ALA A 96 6.35 22.35 6.15
CA ALA A 96 7.49 23.19 5.78
C ALA A 96 8.39 23.51 6.99
N GLN A 97 7.81 23.77 8.16
CA GLN A 97 8.58 23.97 9.38
C GLN A 97 9.30 22.69 9.81
N LEU A 98 8.63 21.54 9.73
CA LEU A 98 9.21 20.24 10.06
C LEU A 98 10.40 19.89 9.14
N GLU A 99 10.28 20.12 7.84
CA GLU A 99 11.41 19.97 6.91
C GLU A 99 12.61 20.85 7.28
N LYS A 100 12.36 22.11 7.65
CA LYS A 100 13.42 23.02 8.11
C LYS A 100 14.10 22.51 9.38
N ASP A 101 13.32 21.95 10.31
CA ASP A 101 13.83 21.43 11.58
C ASP A 101 14.68 20.18 11.37
N ILE A 102 14.26 19.28 10.47
CA ILE A 102 15.02 18.09 10.10
C ILE A 102 16.34 18.50 9.42
N LYS A 103 16.30 19.37 8.43
CA LYS A 103 17.49 19.87 7.74
C LYS A 103 18.48 20.59 8.66
N ALA A 104 17.97 21.27 9.67
CA ALA A 104 18.79 21.95 10.66
C ALA A 104 19.29 21.01 11.79
N GLY A 105 18.99 19.72 11.74
CA GLY A 105 19.35 18.73 12.76
C GLY A 105 18.58 18.90 14.09
N ARG A 106 17.55 19.74 14.13
CA ARG A 106 16.70 19.93 15.32
C ARG A 106 15.68 18.81 15.51
N ASN A 107 15.35 18.10 14.44
CA ASN A 107 14.52 16.92 14.45
C ASN A 107 15.27 15.78 13.75
N LYS A 108 15.22 14.56 14.32
CA LYS A 108 15.89 13.37 13.78
C LYS A 108 14.98 12.47 12.96
N ALA A 109 13.73 12.85 12.75
CA ALA A 109 12.82 12.09 11.91
C ALA A 109 13.32 12.06 10.47
N LYS A 110 13.00 10.97 9.77
CA LYS A 110 13.20 10.85 8.32
C LYS A 110 11.91 11.27 7.61
N ILE A 111 11.99 11.66 6.34
CA ILE A 111 10.84 12.12 5.56
C ILE A 111 10.53 11.14 4.43
N CYS A 112 9.28 10.73 4.33
CA CYS A 112 8.76 10.00 3.19
C CYS A 112 7.70 10.84 2.48
N TYR A 113 7.97 11.20 1.21
CA TYR A 113 6.97 11.68 0.28
C TYR A 113 6.45 10.48 -0.51
N LEU A 114 5.31 9.93 -0.07
CA LEU A 114 4.64 8.86 -0.79
C LEU A 114 3.84 9.46 -1.93
N THR A 115 4.11 9.03 -3.16
CA THR A 115 3.50 9.61 -4.35
C THR A 115 2.86 8.53 -5.23
N PHE A 116 1.71 8.90 -5.83
CA PHE A 116 0.94 8.04 -6.72
C PHE A 116 0.72 8.75 -8.05
N ASP A 117 1.15 8.12 -9.13
CA ASP A 117 0.98 8.64 -10.49
C ASP A 117 -0.22 8.00 -11.19
N ASP A 118 -0.64 8.59 -12.30
CA ASP A 118 -1.66 8.09 -13.24
C ASP A 118 -3.10 8.07 -12.72
N GLY A 119 -3.38 8.64 -11.57
CA GLY A 119 -4.76 8.81 -11.11
C GLY A 119 -5.55 9.90 -11.86
N PRO A 120 -6.85 10.04 -11.61
CA PRO A 120 -7.68 9.17 -10.79
C PRO A 120 -7.93 7.80 -11.43
N TYR A 121 -7.85 6.77 -10.63
CA TYR A 121 -8.17 5.42 -11.06
C TYR A 121 -9.21 4.80 -10.13
N TYR A 122 -10.04 3.87 -10.61
CA TYR A 122 -11.12 3.26 -9.79
C TYR A 122 -10.63 2.62 -8.47
N ARG A 123 -9.32 2.38 -8.35
CA ARG A 123 -8.69 1.89 -7.12
C ARG A 123 -8.24 2.98 -6.16
N GLY A 124 -8.30 4.23 -6.56
CA GLY A 124 -7.92 5.37 -5.72
C GLY A 124 -8.64 5.36 -4.39
N ASN A 125 -9.94 5.06 -4.38
CA ASN A 125 -10.72 4.92 -3.13
C ASN A 125 -10.11 3.89 -2.15
N THR A 126 -9.57 2.78 -2.65
CA THR A 126 -8.90 1.79 -1.78
C THR A 126 -7.61 2.34 -1.20
N ILE A 127 -6.81 3.06 -2.01
CA ILE A 127 -5.58 3.72 -1.56
C ILE A 127 -5.91 4.78 -0.51
N LEU A 128 -6.88 5.66 -0.78
CA LEU A 128 -7.32 6.70 0.17
C LEU A 128 -7.77 6.10 1.51
N LYS A 129 -8.56 5.02 1.50
CA LYS A 129 -8.98 4.32 2.71
C LYS A 129 -7.78 3.78 3.52
N ILE A 130 -6.77 3.21 2.83
CA ILE A 130 -5.56 2.72 3.51
C ILE A 130 -4.81 3.90 4.12
N LEU A 131 -4.54 4.97 3.36
CA LEU A 131 -3.83 6.15 3.85
C LEU A 131 -4.53 6.77 5.06
N ASN A 132 -5.86 6.88 5.01
CA ASN A 132 -6.65 7.41 6.12
C ASN A 132 -6.58 6.53 7.37
N LYS A 133 -6.63 5.20 7.18
CA LYS A 133 -6.49 4.26 8.30
C LYS A 133 -5.20 4.48 9.08
N TYR A 134 -4.11 4.83 8.39
CA TYR A 134 -2.79 5.07 9.00
C TYR A 134 -2.50 6.55 9.29
N ASP A 135 -3.46 7.45 9.04
CA ASP A 135 -3.28 8.91 9.07
C ASP A 135 -2.06 9.42 8.27
N VAL A 136 -1.84 8.82 7.12
CA VAL A 136 -0.75 9.15 6.21
C VAL A 136 -1.23 10.08 5.13
N LYS A 137 -0.47 11.16 4.87
CA LYS A 137 -0.72 12.08 3.76
C LYS A 137 0.24 11.77 2.61
N ALA A 138 -0.27 11.91 1.39
CA ALA A 138 0.44 11.56 0.16
C ALA A 138 0.23 12.63 -0.92
N THR A 139 0.94 12.49 -2.05
CA THR A 139 0.77 13.34 -3.23
C THR A 139 0.33 12.50 -4.42
N PHE A 140 -0.70 12.94 -5.12
CA PHE A 140 -1.26 12.28 -6.28
C PHE A 140 -0.98 13.11 -7.52
N PHE A 141 -0.14 12.62 -8.43
CA PHE A 141 0.10 13.25 -9.72
C PHE A 141 -0.92 12.74 -10.72
N LEU A 142 -1.95 13.56 -10.94
CA LEU A 142 -3.14 13.16 -11.68
C LEU A 142 -3.06 13.53 -13.16
N THR A 143 -3.65 12.67 -14.00
CA THR A 143 -3.78 12.86 -15.45
C THR A 143 -5.22 12.58 -15.89
N THR A 144 -5.76 13.38 -16.79
CA THR A 144 -7.11 13.16 -17.33
C THR A 144 -7.14 12.00 -18.34
N ALA A 145 -6.00 11.64 -18.95
CA ALA A 145 -5.90 10.52 -19.88
C ALA A 145 -6.42 9.19 -19.35
N ASN A 146 -6.37 8.99 -18.04
CA ASN A 146 -6.86 7.77 -17.38
C ASN A 146 -8.29 7.87 -16.90
N GLY A 147 -8.92 9.04 -16.96
CA GLY A 147 -10.32 9.24 -16.58
C GLY A 147 -11.31 8.38 -17.38
N ASP A 148 -10.98 8.09 -18.64
CA ASP A 148 -11.79 7.21 -19.51
C ASP A 148 -11.65 5.71 -19.15
N ARG A 149 -10.70 5.37 -18.27
CA ARG A 149 -10.47 3.99 -17.79
C ARG A 149 -11.24 3.66 -16.52
N LEU A 150 -12.01 4.60 -15.99
CA LEU A 150 -12.98 4.30 -14.96
C LEU A 150 -14.06 3.43 -15.57
N PRO A 151 -14.45 2.31 -14.94
CA PRO A 151 -15.56 1.50 -15.43
C PRO A 151 -16.81 2.36 -15.57
N ASP A 152 -17.60 2.17 -16.64
CA ASP A 152 -18.88 2.87 -16.88
C ASP A 152 -19.88 2.80 -15.71
N LYS A 153 -19.61 1.94 -14.73
CA LYS A 153 -20.40 1.73 -13.52
C LYS A 153 -19.72 2.26 -12.25
N ALA A 154 -18.59 2.98 -12.36
CA ALA A 154 -18.05 3.65 -11.18
C ALA A 154 -19.04 4.71 -10.72
N GLU A 155 -19.48 4.63 -9.48
CA GLU A 155 -20.40 5.61 -8.87
C GLU A 155 -19.83 7.04 -8.89
N LEU A 156 -18.53 7.17 -9.12
CA LEU A 156 -17.78 8.41 -9.15
C LEU A 156 -17.15 8.61 -10.53
N SER A 157 -17.41 9.73 -11.17
CA SER A 157 -16.62 10.19 -12.31
C SER A 157 -15.20 10.54 -11.87
N ALA A 158 -14.23 10.55 -12.80
CA ALA A 158 -12.87 10.99 -12.50
C ALA A 158 -12.84 12.34 -11.79
N ALA A 159 -13.64 13.30 -12.27
CA ALA A 159 -13.74 14.65 -11.70
C ALA A 159 -14.17 14.63 -10.22
N SER A 160 -15.08 13.74 -9.84
CA SER A 160 -15.61 13.68 -8.46
C SER A 160 -14.58 13.14 -7.44
N MET A 161 -13.48 12.53 -7.89
CA MET A 161 -12.42 12.10 -7.01
C MET A 161 -11.46 13.22 -6.60
N TYR A 162 -11.36 14.32 -7.36
CA TYR A 162 -10.45 15.41 -7.06
C TYR A 162 -10.71 16.05 -5.69
N PRO A 163 -11.95 16.39 -5.30
CA PRO A 163 -12.24 16.88 -3.96
C PRO A 163 -11.88 15.87 -2.86
N GLU A 164 -12.03 14.56 -3.12
CA GLU A 164 -11.74 13.53 -2.11
C GLU A 164 -10.27 13.49 -1.73
N TYR A 165 -9.34 13.61 -2.69
CA TYR A 165 -7.91 13.69 -2.36
C TYR A 165 -7.63 14.87 -1.42
N LEU A 166 -8.21 16.03 -1.71
CA LEU A 166 -7.99 17.25 -0.93
C LEU A 166 -8.66 17.20 0.44
N ARG A 167 -9.87 16.65 0.52
CA ARG A 167 -10.63 16.47 1.77
C ARG A 167 -9.83 15.71 2.81
N TYR A 168 -9.10 14.68 2.38
CA TYR A 168 -8.26 13.88 3.26
C TYR A 168 -6.87 14.45 3.51
N GLY A 169 -6.59 15.67 3.05
CA GLY A 169 -5.32 16.37 3.30
C GLY A 169 -4.18 15.94 2.40
N HIS A 170 -4.47 15.25 1.30
CA HIS A 170 -3.47 14.92 0.28
C HIS A 170 -3.24 16.11 -0.67
N THR A 171 -2.12 16.07 -1.38
CA THR A 171 -1.81 17.05 -2.42
C THR A 171 -2.09 16.45 -3.80
N ILE A 172 -2.60 17.28 -4.70
CA ILE A 172 -2.68 16.97 -6.11
C ILE A 172 -1.54 17.65 -6.84
N GLY A 173 -0.79 16.88 -7.63
CA GLY A 173 0.20 17.37 -8.60
C GLY A 173 -0.32 17.16 -10.02
N ASN A 174 0.33 17.83 -10.98
CA ASN A 174 -0.02 17.76 -12.39
C ASN A 174 0.84 16.70 -13.10
N HIS A 175 0.20 15.72 -13.76
CA HIS A 175 0.88 14.68 -14.53
C HIS A 175 0.59 14.77 -16.03
N THR A 176 0.34 15.99 -16.53
CA THR A 176 -0.10 16.32 -17.88
C THR A 176 -1.51 15.78 -18.22
N TYR A 177 -2.13 16.31 -19.27
CA TYR A 177 -3.52 15.96 -19.62
C TYR A 177 -3.60 14.66 -20.39
N SER A 178 -2.76 14.51 -21.42
CA SER A 178 -2.83 13.37 -22.33
C SER A 178 -1.94 12.21 -21.91
N HIS A 179 -0.93 12.46 -21.06
CA HIS A 179 0.11 11.48 -20.73
C HIS A 179 0.78 10.86 -21.99
N ASP A 180 0.77 11.58 -23.13
CA ASP A 180 1.32 11.12 -24.40
C ASP A 180 2.80 11.48 -24.53
N TYR A 181 3.65 10.71 -23.88
CA TYR A 181 5.11 10.87 -23.95
C TYR A 181 5.78 9.98 -24.99
N ASP A 182 5.02 9.09 -25.63
CA ASP A 182 5.51 8.21 -26.69
C ASP A 182 5.78 8.99 -27.96
N LYS A 183 6.86 8.61 -28.69
CA LYS A 183 7.24 9.18 -29.98
C LYS A 183 7.31 10.71 -30.03
N GLY A 184 7.56 11.35 -28.89
CA GLY A 184 7.72 12.78 -28.80
C GLY A 184 6.44 13.59 -28.67
N GLY A 185 5.31 13.01 -28.32
CA GLY A 185 4.04 13.69 -28.10
C GLY A 185 4.16 15.01 -27.33
N ILE A 186 3.99 14.95 -26.01
CA ILE A 186 4.15 16.16 -25.15
C ILE A 186 5.61 16.68 -25.10
N TYR A 187 6.60 15.81 -25.33
CA TYR A 187 8.02 16.16 -25.29
C TYR A 187 8.58 16.62 -26.65
N LYS A 188 7.72 16.88 -27.61
CA LYS A 188 8.15 17.43 -28.92
C LYS A 188 8.89 18.77 -28.77
N ASN A 189 8.42 19.62 -27.87
CA ASN A 189 9.03 20.89 -27.46
C ASN A 189 8.33 21.46 -26.22
N ALA A 190 8.89 22.53 -25.62
CA ALA A 190 8.33 23.15 -24.43
C ALA A 190 6.89 23.65 -24.61
N ASN A 191 6.53 24.19 -25.79
CA ASN A 191 5.18 24.67 -26.04
C ASN A 191 4.15 23.53 -26.01
N ALA A 192 4.49 22.36 -26.59
CA ALA A 192 3.60 21.18 -26.56
C ALA A 192 3.39 20.70 -25.12
N PHE A 193 4.46 20.59 -24.35
CA PHE A 193 4.40 20.22 -22.93
C PHE A 193 3.55 21.21 -22.13
N MET A 194 3.84 22.49 -22.19
CA MET A 194 3.12 23.52 -21.44
C MET A 194 1.64 23.59 -21.80
N LYS A 195 1.29 23.41 -23.08
CA LYS A 195 -0.11 23.37 -23.52
C LYS A 195 -0.86 22.20 -22.90
N ASP A 196 -0.26 21.02 -22.86
CA ASP A 196 -0.86 19.81 -22.31
C ASP A 196 -0.95 19.89 -20.78
N MET A 197 0.11 20.34 -20.13
CA MET A 197 0.16 20.56 -18.69
C MET A 197 -0.90 21.60 -18.25
N LYS A 198 -1.02 22.73 -18.96
CA LYS A 198 -2.04 23.75 -18.68
C LYS A 198 -3.46 23.22 -18.83
N LYS A 199 -3.70 22.38 -19.81
CA LYS A 199 -5.01 21.73 -19.98
C LYS A 199 -5.35 20.84 -18.77
N GLN A 200 -4.38 20.15 -18.19
CA GLN A 200 -4.55 19.39 -16.96
C GLN A 200 -4.79 20.30 -15.76
N GLU A 201 -4.07 21.40 -15.65
CA GLU A 201 -4.28 22.41 -14.60
C GLU A 201 -5.70 22.96 -14.65
N ASP A 202 -6.17 23.39 -15.82
CA ASP A 202 -7.55 23.91 -16.02
C ASP A 202 -8.60 22.88 -15.60
N PHE A 203 -8.37 21.61 -15.93
CA PHE A 203 -9.25 20.52 -15.51
C PHE A 203 -9.22 20.35 -13.98
N THR A 204 -8.03 20.32 -13.38
CA THR A 204 -7.83 20.17 -11.93
C THR A 204 -8.52 21.30 -11.16
N VAL A 205 -8.26 22.55 -11.56
CA VAL A 205 -8.88 23.75 -10.94
C VAL A 205 -10.41 23.66 -10.97
N LYS A 206 -10.97 23.25 -12.11
CA LYS A 206 -12.42 23.09 -12.25
C LYS A 206 -12.97 21.94 -11.41
N ALA A 207 -12.28 20.80 -11.37
CA ALA A 207 -12.73 19.60 -10.67
C ALA A 207 -12.56 19.67 -9.15
N SER A 208 -11.71 20.57 -8.66
CA SER A 208 -11.32 20.70 -7.25
C SER A 208 -11.69 22.06 -6.64
N ASP A 209 -12.62 22.76 -7.25
CA ASP A 209 -13.10 24.06 -6.78
C ASP A 209 -11.99 25.07 -6.49
N GLY A 210 -11.11 25.27 -7.46
CA GLY A 210 -10.07 26.29 -7.44
C GLY A 210 -8.70 25.86 -6.95
N TYR A 211 -8.47 24.56 -6.62
CA TYR A 211 -7.13 24.11 -6.29
C TYR A 211 -6.22 24.13 -7.51
N ASP A 212 -5.14 24.92 -7.41
CA ASP A 212 -4.15 25.11 -8.48
C ASP A 212 -2.87 24.33 -8.16
N PRO A 213 -2.61 23.19 -8.87
CA PRO A 213 -1.40 22.40 -8.64
C PRO A 213 -0.18 23.13 -9.20
N LYS A 214 0.74 23.52 -8.33
CA LYS A 214 2.01 24.16 -8.73
C LYS A 214 3.17 23.18 -8.86
N ILE A 215 2.92 21.90 -8.68
CA ILE A 215 3.91 20.83 -8.79
C ILE A 215 3.57 19.97 -9.99
N VAL A 216 4.57 19.72 -10.82
CA VAL A 216 4.45 18.89 -12.02
C VAL A 216 5.32 17.64 -11.88
N ARG A 217 4.86 16.52 -12.35
CA ARG A 217 5.68 15.34 -12.61
C ARG A 217 5.65 14.99 -14.09
N PHE A 218 6.85 14.78 -14.62
CA PHE A 218 7.03 14.42 -16.02
C PHE A 218 6.57 12.98 -16.25
N PRO A 219 5.62 12.68 -17.16
CA PRO A 219 5.30 11.33 -17.58
C PRO A 219 6.54 10.54 -18.00
N GLY A 220 6.75 9.35 -17.36
CA GLY A 220 7.94 8.56 -17.57
C GLY A 220 9.24 9.14 -17.01
N GLY A 221 9.17 10.22 -16.21
CA GLY A 221 10.32 10.91 -15.59
C GLY A 221 10.98 11.94 -16.50
N ARG A 222 11.74 12.87 -15.89
CA ARG A 222 12.41 13.98 -16.60
C ARG A 222 13.28 13.54 -17.77
N ALA A 223 14.02 12.45 -17.59
CA ALA A 223 14.94 11.94 -18.61
C ALA A 223 14.24 11.62 -19.94
N THR A 224 12.95 11.27 -19.90
CA THR A 224 12.14 10.96 -21.09
C THR A 224 11.94 12.20 -21.99
N ALA A 225 11.99 13.40 -21.44
CA ALA A 225 11.92 14.65 -22.21
C ALA A 225 13.14 14.88 -23.12
N GLY A 226 14.24 14.17 -22.88
CA GLY A 226 15.42 14.18 -23.74
C GLY A 226 15.95 15.60 -24.00
N LYS A 227 16.14 15.91 -25.28
CA LYS A 227 16.67 17.25 -25.71
C LYS A 227 15.75 18.44 -25.39
N SER A 228 14.46 18.20 -25.14
CA SER A 228 13.50 19.26 -24.81
C SER A 228 13.47 19.61 -23.32
N LEU A 229 14.17 18.86 -22.47
CA LEU A 229 14.11 19.00 -21.03
C LEU A 229 14.44 20.42 -20.54
N GLY A 230 15.56 20.98 -20.97
CA GLY A 230 16.00 22.30 -20.48
C GLY A 230 15.05 23.44 -20.86
N ASP A 231 14.46 23.36 -22.07
CA ASP A 231 13.45 24.32 -22.52
C ASP A 231 12.15 24.18 -21.73
N ILE A 232 11.72 22.94 -21.42
CA ILE A 232 10.53 22.66 -20.63
C ILE A 232 10.73 23.17 -19.20
N GLU A 233 11.84 22.87 -18.57
CA GLU A 233 12.16 23.34 -17.21
C GLU A 233 12.20 24.88 -17.14
N THR A 234 12.76 25.52 -18.17
CA THR A 234 12.78 26.98 -18.27
C THR A 234 11.36 27.54 -18.39
N ALA A 235 10.50 26.91 -19.18
CA ALA A 235 9.10 27.31 -19.32
C ALA A 235 8.31 27.10 -18.02
N LEU A 236 8.53 26.01 -17.32
CA LEU A 236 7.92 25.74 -16.01
C LEU A 236 8.31 26.82 -14.98
N ARG A 237 9.60 27.12 -14.85
CA ARG A 237 10.09 28.19 -13.94
C ARG A 237 9.44 29.54 -14.25
N LYS A 238 9.41 29.94 -15.53
CA LYS A 238 8.74 31.17 -15.95
C LYS A 238 7.27 31.23 -15.63
N GLY A 239 6.60 30.05 -15.63
CA GLY A 239 5.19 29.89 -15.27
C GLY A 239 4.95 29.80 -13.77
N GLY A 240 5.98 29.79 -12.91
CA GLY A 240 5.85 29.63 -11.47
C GLY A 240 5.56 28.20 -11.02
N TYR A 241 5.99 27.20 -11.81
CA TYR A 241 5.85 25.79 -11.47
C TYR A 241 7.14 25.20 -10.96
N GLY A 242 7.01 24.28 -9.99
CA GLY A 242 8.04 23.33 -9.64
C GLY A 242 7.76 21.95 -10.23
N TRP A 243 8.75 21.09 -10.20
CA TRP A 243 8.57 19.70 -10.61
C TRP A 243 9.30 18.74 -9.67
N ALA A 244 8.81 17.52 -9.59
CA ALA A 244 9.38 16.49 -8.73
C ALA A 244 9.43 15.14 -9.44
N ASP A 245 10.61 14.53 -9.44
CA ASP A 245 10.82 13.15 -9.77
C ASP A 245 10.74 12.30 -8.48
N TRP A 246 11.26 11.10 -8.53
CA TRP A 246 11.35 10.18 -7.40
C TRP A 246 12.80 9.82 -7.11
N THR A 247 13.06 9.41 -5.87
CA THR A 247 14.33 8.84 -5.44
C THR A 247 14.25 7.33 -5.28
N VAL A 248 13.03 6.80 -5.18
CA VAL A 248 12.75 5.37 -5.03
C VAL A 248 11.66 4.96 -6.01
N ASP A 249 12.00 4.13 -6.98
CA ASP A 249 11.03 3.43 -7.82
C ASP A 249 10.55 2.19 -7.07
N SER A 250 9.26 2.11 -6.75
CA SER A 250 8.70 0.94 -6.07
C SER A 250 8.74 -0.33 -6.92
N GLY A 251 8.87 -0.20 -8.23
CA GLY A 251 8.83 -1.31 -9.18
C GLY A 251 7.43 -1.83 -9.48
N ASP A 252 6.40 -1.10 -9.08
CA ASP A 252 5.01 -1.52 -9.25
C ASP A 252 4.52 -1.48 -10.70
N SER A 253 5.26 -0.80 -11.59
CA SER A 253 5.00 -0.66 -13.03
C SER A 253 5.97 -1.47 -13.92
N TRP A 254 6.87 -2.28 -13.36
CA TRP A 254 7.92 -2.99 -14.15
C TRP A 254 7.41 -4.10 -15.05
N GLY A 255 6.09 -4.27 -15.16
CA GLY A 255 5.44 -5.21 -16.06
C GLY A 255 5.18 -6.57 -15.42
N LYS A 256 4.35 -7.36 -16.13
CA LYS A 256 3.85 -8.65 -15.65
C LYS A 256 4.99 -9.63 -15.35
N GLY A 257 5.01 -10.15 -14.12
CA GLY A 257 6.03 -11.06 -13.62
C GLY A 257 7.26 -10.37 -12.99
N ASN A 258 7.42 -9.06 -13.18
CA ASN A 258 8.52 -8.29 -12.60
C ASN A 258 8.05 -7.40 -11.44
N THR A 259 6.79 -7.47 -11.05
CA THR A 259 6.21 -6.75 -9.92
C THR A 259 5.46 -7.70 -8.99
N SER A 260 5.49 -7.40 -7.72
CA SER A 260 4.72 -8.06 -6.67
C SER A 260 4.85 -7.24 -5.38
N PRO A 261 3.99 -7.43 -4.38
CA PRO A 261 4.15 -6.78 -3.08
C PRO A 261 5.53 -7.02 -2.45
N LYS A 262 6.11 -8.22 -2.64
CA LYS A 262 7.46 -8.55 -2.14
C LYS A 262 8.57 -7.74 -2.84
N ILE A 263 8.45 -7.53 -4.15
CA ILE A 263 9.40 -6.73 -4.92
C ILE A 263 9.31 -5.28 -4.48
N ILE A 264 8.11 -4.72 -4.35
CA ILE A 264 7.87 -3.37 -3.85
C ILE A 264 8.54 -3.21 -2.48
N MET A 265 8.23 -4.07 -1.52
CA MET A 265 8.81 -4.01 -0.18
C MET A 265 10.33 -4.17 -0.17
N LYS A 266 10.90 -4.96 -1.09
CA LYS A 266 12.35 -5.06 -1.25
C LYS A 266 12.97 -3.72 -1.65
N GLN A 267 12.39 -3.02 -2.65
CA GLN A 267 12.87 -1.71 -3.09
C GLN A 267 12.81 -0.69 -1.95
N ILE A 268 11.70 -0.66 -1.23
CA ILE A 268 11.51 0.26 -0.09
C ILE A 268 12.52 -0.01 1.02
N LYS A 269 12.67 -1.28 1.43
CA LYS A 269 13.62 -1.67 2.50
C LYS A 269 15.06 -1.41 2.11
N GLU A 270 15.42 -1.55 0.85
CA GLU A 270 16.77 -1.25 0.37
C GLU A 270 17.04 0.26 0.40
N ALA A 271 16.11 1.07 -0.10
CA ALA A 271 16.24 2.53 -0.10
C ALA A 271 16.29 3.13 1.33
N ALA A 272 15.54 2.55 2.26
CA ALA A 272 15.49 3.02 3.65
C ALA A 272 16.82 2.88 4.42
N LYS A 273 17.77 2.12 3.92
CA LYS A 273 19.10 1.99 4.52
C LYS A 273 19.95 3.25 4.39
N ASP A 274 19.79 3.99 3.29
CA ASP A 274 20.71 5.03 2.89
C ASP A 274 20.06 6.41 2.66
N GLN A 275 18.71 6.49 2.70
CA GLN A 275 17.99 7.74 2.40
C GLN A 275 17.17 8.21 3.61
N ASP A 276 17.50 9.35 4.17
CA ASP A 276 16.70 10.00 5.21
C ASP A 276 15.51 10.79 4.64
N VAL A 277 15.52 11.09 3.34
CA VAL A 277 14.42 11.72 2.61
C VAL A 277 14.16 10.90 1.35
N MET A 278 12.98 10.32 1.27
CA MET A 278 12.55 9.51 0.13
C MET A 278 11.36 10.15 -0.59
N VAL A 279 11.41 10.14 -1.91
CA VAL A 279 10.24 10.34 -2.78
C VAL A 279 9.95 9.01 -3.46
N ILE A 280 8.91 8.35 -3.02
CA ILE A 280 8.54 7.01 -3.49
C ILE A 280 7.54 7.13 -4.64
N LEU A 281 7.89 6.57 -5.81
CA LEU A 281 6.99 6.42 -6.94
C LEU A 281 6.15 5.15 -6.77
N CYS A 282 4.85 5.32 -6.77
CA CYS A 282 3.84 4.28 -6.94
C CYS A 282 2.83 4.71 -8.00
N HIS A 283 2.00 3.77 -8.45
CA HIS A 283 0.91 4.07 -9.37
C HIS A 283 -0.44 3.69 -8.76
N GLU A 284 -1.42 4.54 -8.96
CA GLU A 284 -2.76 4.37 -8.35
C GLU A 284 -3.49 3.13 -8.88
N TRP A 285 -3.21 2.73 -10.12
CA TRP A 285 -3.79 1.54 -10.75
C TRP A 285 -3.19 0.21 -10.28
N SER A 286 -2.05 0.23 -9.56
CA SER A 286 -1.32 -0.97 -9.18
C SER A 286 -1.99 -1.75 -8.05
N LYS A 287 -2.41 -2.99 -8.33
CA LYS A 287 -2.94 -3.91 -7.31
C LYS A 287 -1.87 -4.35 -6.30
N ASP A 288 -0.64 -4.42 -6.76
CA ASP A 288 0.46 -4.86 -5.91
C ASP A 288 0.86 -3.76 -4.94
N THR A 289 0.77 -2.49 -5.37
CA THR A 289 0.91 -1.34 -4.48
C THR A 289 -0.15 -1.35 -3.39
N GLN A 290 -1.43 -1.53 -3.73
CA GLN A 290 -2.49 -1.60 -2.72
C GLN A 290 -2.25 -2.67 -1.66
N LYS A 291 -1.73 -3.84 -2.08
CA LYS A 291 -1.41 -4.94 -1.15
C LYS A 291 -0.18 -4.68 -0.30
N ALA A 292 0.83 -4.00 -0.87
CA ALA A 292 2.07 -3.68 -0.18
C ALA A 292 1.94 -2.49 0.78
N LEU A 293 1.00 -1.58 0.49
CA LEU A 293 0.89 -0.27 1.14
C LEU A 293 0.79 -0.33 2.66
N PRO A 294 0.00 -1.22 3.29
CA PRO A 294 -0.03 -1.35 4.75
C PRO A 294 1.35 -1.71 5.33
N GLU A 295 2.01 -2.75 4.81
CA GLU A 295 3.35 -3.15 5.28
C GLU A 295 4.38 -2.05 5.02
N MET A 296 4.29 -1.34 3.90
CA MET A 296 5.18 -0.23 3.57
C MET A 296 5.07 0.89 4.60
N ILE A 297 3.85 1.30 4.93
CA ILE A 297 3.60 2.37 5.92
C ILE A 297 4.11 1.94 7.30
N GLU A 298 3.73 0.76 7.77
CA GLU A 298 4.15 0.24 9.08
C GLU A 298 5.68 0.13 9.19
N TYR A 299 6.32 -0.40 8.15
CA TYR A 299 7.77 -0.52 8.10
C TYR A 299 8.47 0.84 8.17
N LEU A 300 8.05 1.80 7.33
CA LEU A 300 8.67 3.12 7.29
C LEU A 300 8.44 3.93 8.56
N GLN A 301 7.24 3.84 9.16
CA GLN A 301 6.99 4.44 10.48
C GLN A 301 7.90 3.83 11.55
N GLY A 302 8.10 2.50 11.51
CA GLY A 302 9.03 1.79 12.40
C GLY A 302 10.48 2.21 12.23
N GLU A 303 10.90 2.59 11.02
CA GLU A 303 12.23 3.14 10.69
C GLU A 303 12.37 4.65 10.99
N GLY A 304 11.34 5.28 11.57
CA GLY A 304 11.34 6.68 11.97
C GLY A 304 11.00 7.67 10.86
N TYR A 305 10.38 7.21 9.77
CA TYR A 305 9.88 8.11 8.74
C TYR A 305 8.53 8.70 9.14
N ILE A 306 8.38 9.99 8.83
CA ILE A 306 7.11 10.70 8.80
C ILE A 306 6.67 10.90 7.36
N PHE A 307 5.37 10.79 7.12
CA PHE A 307 4.81 10.97 5.79
C PHE A 307 4.29 12.39 5.63
N LEU A 308 4.79 13.09 4.62
CA LEU A 308 4.37 14.45 4.30
C LEU A 308 3.78 14.51 2.89
N PRO A 309 2.72 15.31 2.67
CA PRO A 309 2.30 15.67 1.33
C PRO A 309 3.34 16.62 0.74
N MET A 310 3.59 16.53 -0.56
CA MET A 310 4.51 17.42 -1.27
C MET A 310 3.78 18.67 -1.74
N PHE A 311 4.40 19.81 -1.63
CA PHE A 311 3.90 21.10 -2.12
C PHE A 311 5.05 21.91 -2.73
N TYR A 312 4.74 23.05 -3.35
CA TYR A 312 5.71 23.83 -4.12
C TYR A 312 6.97 24.19 -3.32
N GLU A 313 6.85 24.45 -2.03
CA GLU A 313 7.95 24.81 -1.13
C GLU A 313 8.76 23.61 -0.64
N SER A 314 8.27 22.38 -0.84
CA SER A 314 8.99 21.18 -0.40
C SER A 314 10.37 21.09 -1.02
N SER A 315 11.31 20.62 -0.24
CA SER A 315 12.73 20.61 -0.61
C SER A 315 13.08 19.70 -1.77
N THR A 316 12.24 18.73 -2.05
CA THR A 316 12.37 17.77 -3.15
C THR A 316 11.76 18.28 -4.46
N VAL A 317 11.10 19.44 -4.42
CA VAL A 317 10.54 20.11 -5.61
C VAL A 317 11.61 21.00 -6.21
N LEU A 318 11.97 20.72 -7.45
CA LEU A 318 12.90 21.51 -8.25
C LEU A 318 12.19 22.74 -8.82
N LYS A 319 12.94 23.83 -8.98
CA LYS A 319 12.43 25.13 -9.46
C LYS A 319 13.35 25.72 -10.50
#